data_9e70fdfaffcaca0b7b73f0f15fd0c110
#
_entry.id   9e70fdfaffcaca0b7b73f0f15fd0c110
#
_cell.length_a   1.000
_cell.length_b   1.000
_cell.length_c   1.000
_cell.angle_alpha   90.00
_cell.angle_beta   90.00
_cell.angle_gamma   90.00
#
_symmetry.space_group_name_H-M   'P 1'
#
loop_
_entity.id
_entity.type
_entity.pdbx_description
1 polymer ?
#
loop_
_entity_poly.entity_id
_entity_poly.type
_entity_poly.pdbx_seq_one_letter_code
_entity_poly.pdbx_strand_id
1 'polypeptide(L)'
;MKKWLAVMGILGLSVMTLAACGNKGDSKVSGEKQTITVATDSDTAPFTFKKGDDFKGYDIDLVKAIFKDSDKYEVKFVTTPFDSILTGVDSGRYQIAANDFNYNEERAQKYGFSDPISRSNYAITSAEGTKYTSLDDLSGKTTEVLPGSNYAQLLENWNHANADKTPITINYASSSTGLSTRVQHIQEGKIDFILYDAISSEYIVKDQGYKLAVNKIKDDIGMKTDGLEYLLFSNDKQGKELKTFTNKRIKELKKDGTLAKLSKEYFGGDYVSDLK
;
A
#
# COMPACT_ATOMS: atom_id res chain seq x y z
N MET A 1 -63.34 38.22 21.27
CA MET A 1 -64.15 37.86 22.44
C MET A 1 -63.39 36.74 23.19
N LYS A 2 -62.97 37.12 24.39
CA LYS A 2 -63.00 36.35 25.66
C LYS A 2 -62.33 34.94 25.62
N LYS A 3 -61.49 34.49 26.53
CA LYS A 3 -61.01 34.85 27.91
C LYS A 3 -59.87 33.84 28.19
N TRP A 4 -58.72 34.24 28.67
CA TRP A 4 -58.15 34.10 30.00
C TRP A 4 -58.52 32.84 30.79
N LEU A 5 -57.46 32.08 31.19
CA LEU A 5 -57.18 31.83 32.60
C LEU A 5 -55.83 31.15 32.80
N ALA A 6 -55.04 31.77 33.64
CA ALA A 6 -53.80 31.25 34.21
C ALA A 6 -54.11 30.37 35.43
N VAL A 7 -53.32 29.36 35.71
CA VAL A 7 -53.16 28.81 37.08
C VAL A 7 -51.68 28.55 37.36
N MET A 8 -51.21 29.22 38.37
CA MET A 8 -49.98 29.01 39.13
C MET A 8 -50.06 27.76 40.01
N GLY A 9 -48.94 27.18 40.36
CA GLY A 9 -48.80 26.41 41.59
C GLY A 9 -47.73 25.33 41.48
N ILE A 10 -46.70 25.42 42.08
CA ILE A 10 -46.12 25.22 43.40
C ILE A 10 -44.77 24.49 43.27
N LEU A 11 -43.75 25.08 43.89
CA LEU A 11 -42.44 24.56 44.22
C LEU A 11 -42.51 23.20 44.93
N GLY A 12 -41.59 22.32 44.54
CA GLY A 12 -41.19 21.13 45.29
C GLY A 12 -39.68 21.00 45.28
N LEU A 13 -39.01 21.66 46.21
CA LEU A 13 -37.60 21.40 46.55
C LEU A 13 -37.54 20.03 47.22
N SER A 14 -36.86 19.10 46.57
CA SER A 14 -36.41 17.85 47.23
C SER A 14 -34.89 17.79 47.17
N VAL A 15 -34.29 18.18 48.26
CA VAL A 15 -32.88 17.93 48.57
C VAL A 15 -32.77 16.42 48.86
N MET A 16 -32.03 15.69 48.05
CA MET A 16 -31.58 14.37 48.45
C MET A 16 -30.04 14.33 48.47
N THR A 17 -29.59 13.99 49.63
CA THR A 17 -28.26 13.90 50.18
C THR A 17 -27.39 12.93 49.41
N LEU A 18 -26.14 13.37 49.18
CA LEU A 18 -25.01 12.50 48.75
C LEU A 18 -24.77 11.39 49.78
N ALA A 19 -24.85 10.18 49.36
CA ALA A 19 -24.16 9.05 49.98
C ALA A 19 -22.92 8.72 49.11
N ALA A 20 -21.78 9.17 49.53
CA ALA A 20 -20.49 8.77 49.00
C ALA A 20 -20.22 7.31 49.47
N CYS A 21 -20.30 6.35 48.58
CA CYS A 21 -19.63 5.06 48.73
C CYS A 21 -18.56 4.96 47.67
N GLY A 22 -17.31 5.14 48.08
CA GLY A 22 -16.15 4.90 47.28
C GLY A 22 -16.07 3.42 46.88
N ASN A 23 -16.08 3.18 45.59
CA ASN A 23 -15.56 1.95 45.03
C ASN A 23 -14.62 2.37 43.88
N LYS A 24 -13.31 2.30 44.14
CA LYS A 24 -12.27 2.37 43.09
C LYS A 24 -12.40 1.10 42.24
N GLY A 25 -13.34 1.12 41.34
CA GLY A 25 -13.36 0.24 40.20
C GLY A 25 -12.68 1.01 39.05
N ASP A 26 -11.53 0.55 38.59
CA ASP A 26 -10.93 0.96 37.32
C ASP A 26 -11.94 0.66 36.19
N SER A 27 -12.85 1.59 35.96
CA SER A 27 -13.64 1.62 34.76
C SER A 27 -12.67 2.01 33.64
N LYS A 28 -12.05 1.03 32.95
CA LYS A 28 -11.56 1.22 31.59
C LYS A 28 -12.75 1.77 30.79
N VAL A 29 -12.79 3.08 30.62
CA VAL A 29 -13.61 3.68 29.57
C VAL A 29 -13.04 3.14 28.27
N SER A 30 -13.65 2.10 27.71
CA SER A 30 -13.38 1.65 26.35
C SER A 30 -13.93 2.75 25.44
N GLY A 31 -13.10 3.76 25.17
CA GLY A 31 -13.38 4.71 24.13
C GLY A 31 -13.56 3.96 22.81
N GLU A 32 -14.54 4.37 22.04
CA GLU A 32 -14.75 3.85 20.68
C GLU A 32 -13.44 3.96 19.88
N LYS A 33 -12.98 2.84 19.29
CA LYS A 33 -11.75 2.84 18.51
C LYS A 33 -11.93 3.71 17.25
N GLN A 34 -10.91 4.46 16.92
CA GLN A 34 -10.90 5.23 15.68
C GLN A 34 -10.71 4.30 14.49
N THR A 35 -11.63 4.32 13.54
CA THR A 35 -11.53 3.56 12.29
C THR A 35 -10.49 4.19 11.38
N ILE A 36 -9.51 3.39 10.94
CA ILE A 36 -8.47 3.73 9.98
C ILE A 36 -8.78 3.05 8.66
N THR A 37 -9.08 3.83 7.64
CA THR A 37 -9.34 3.31 6.29
C THR A 37 -8.03 3.15 5.54
N VAL A 38 -7.75 1.92 5.11
CA VAL A 38 -6.56 1.52 4.35
C VAL A 38 -6.96 1.25 2.92
N ALA A 39 -6.37 1.99 1.98
CA ALA A 39 -6.67 1.87 0.55
C ALA A 39 -5.64 1.02 -0.19
N THR A 40 -6.14 0.17 -1.10
CA THR A 40 -5.38 -0.69 -2.00
C THR A 40 -6.13 -0.87 -3.33
N ASP A 41 -5.44 -1.22 -4.40
CA ASP A 41 -6.09 -1.63 -5.66
C ASP A 41 -6.63 -3.07 -5.61
N SER A 42 -6.13 -3.87 -4.66
CA SER A 42 -6.50 -5.28 -4.48
C SER A 42 -6.20 -6.18 -5.69
N ASP A 43 -5.22 -5.82 -6.52
CA ASP A 43 -4.83 -6.53 -7.74
C ASP A 43 -3.30 -6.53 -7.96
N THR A 44 -2.54 -6.33 -6.88
CA THR A 44 -1.07 -6.32 -6.84
C THR A 44 -0.57 -7.50 -6.00
N ALA A 45 -0.92 -8.73 -6.43
CA ALA A 45 -0.44 -9.95 -5.75
C ALA A 45 1.08 -10.11 -5.91
N PRO A 46 1.79 -10.60 -4.86
CA PRO A 46 1.30 -11.10 -3.58
C PRO A 46 1.19 -10.06 -2.46
N PHE A 47 1.35 -8.76 -2.75
CA PHE A 47 1.28 -7.67 -1.76
C PHE A 47 -0.14 -7.35 -1.33
N THR A 48 -1.02 -7.10 -2.30
CA THR A 48 -2.44 -6.82 -2.06
C THR A 48 -3.31 -7.52 -3.10
N PHE A 49 -4.27 -8.31 -2.67
CA PHE A 49 -5.22 -8.97 -3.56
C PHE A 49 -6.49 -9.36 -2.80
N LYS A 50 -7.51 -9.79 -3.53
CA LYS A 50 -8.71 -10.39 -2.96
C LYS A 50 -8.79 -11.88 -3.22
N LYS A 51 -9.31 -12.62 -2.21
CA LYS A 51 -9.74 -14.00 -2.35
C LYS A 51 -11.22 -14.07 -1.96
N GLY A 52 -12.11 -14.04 -2.96
CA GLY A 52 -13.50 -13.73 -2.73
C GLY A 52 -13.65 -12.27 -2.22
N ASP A 53 -14.33 -12.09 -1.10
CA ASP A 53 -14.47 -10.76 -0.47
C ASP A 53 -13.33 -10.43 0.51
N ASP A 54 -12.46 -11.39 0.82
CA ASP A 54 -11.40 -11.22 1.79
C ASP A 54 -10.18 -10.51 1.20
N PHE A 55 -9.72 -9.46 1.87
CA PHE A 55 -8.43 -8.83 1.59
C PHE A 55 -7.28 -9.71 2.10
N LYS A 56 -6.32 -9.98 1.22
CA LYS A 56 -5.14 -10.83 1.44
C LYS A 56 -3.88 -10.17 0.87
N GLY A 57 -2.74 -10.70 1.25
CA GLY A 57 -1.44 -10.26 0.77
C GLY A 57 -0.55 -9.75 1.89
N TYR A 58 0.72 -9.57 1.56
CA TYR A 58 1.75 -9.17 2.52
C TYR A 58 1.40 -7.86 3.23
N ASP A 59 1.09 -6.80 2.45
CA ASP A 59 0.75 -5.48 3.00
C ASP A 59 -0.51 -5.55 3.87
N ILE A 60 -1.49 -6.32 3.43
CA ILE A 60 -2.77 -6.46 4.13
C ILE A 60 -2.55 -7.12 5.49
N ASP A 61 -1.85 -8.25 5.53
CA ASP A 61 -1.65 -8.99 6.77
C ASP A 61 -0.63 -8.32 7.69
N LEU A 62 0.34 -7.58 7.12
CA LEU A 62 1.21 -6.68 7.88
C LEU A 62 0.40 -5.57 8.57
N VAL A 63 -0.48 -4.87 7.86
CA VAL A 63 -1.34 -3.83 8.44
C VAL A 63 -2.23 -4.43 9.53
N LYS A 64 -2.85 -5.60 9.30
CA LYS A 64 -3.60 -6.31 10.35
C LYS A 64 -2.74 -6.59 11.58
N ALA A 65 -1.48 -7.05 11.40
CA ALA A 65 -0.56 -7.32 12.52
C ALA A 65 -0.15 -6.04 13.26
N ILE A 66 0.06 -4.93 12.55
CA ILE A 66 0.39 -3.62 13.15
C ILE A 66 -0.74 -3.17 14.10
N PHE A 67 -1.99 -3.32 13.71
CA PHE A 67 -3.14 -2.79 14.46
C PHE A 67 -3.84 -3.82 15.36
N LYS A 68 -3.43 -5.10 15.34
CA LYS A 68 -4.10 -6.22 15.99
C LYS A 68 -4.52 -5.96 17.44
N ASP A 69 -3.60 -5.45 18.26
CA ASP A 69 -3.81 -5.25 19.71
C ASP A 69 -3.92 -3.75 20.06
N SER A 70 -4.32 -2.92 19.10
CA SER A 70 -4.49 -1.49 19.33
C SER A 70 -5.78 -1.21 20.09
N ASP A 71 -5.69 -0.56 21.25
CA ASP A 71 -6.86 -0.04 21.97
C ASP A 71 -7.42 1.25 21.34
N LYS A 72 -6.61 1.93 20.50
CA LYS A 72 -6.93 3.23 19.90
C LYS A 72 -7.51 3.12 18.50
N TYR A 73 -7.11 2.12 17.71
CA TYR A 73 -7.39 2.03 16.29
C TYR A 73 -8.02 0.68 15.91
N GLU A 74 -8.91 0.72 14.93
CA GLU A 74 -9.34 -0.43 14.14
C GLU A 74 -9.14 -0.15 12.66
N VAL A 75 -8.93 -1.17 11.83
CA VAL A 75 -8.66 -1.00 10.41
C VAL A 75 -9.81 -1.49 9.54
N LYS A 76 -10.08 -0.74 8.47
CA LYS A 76 -11.00 -1.11 7.39
C LYS A 76 -10.26 -0.99 6.06
N PHE A 77 -10.27 -2.07 5.26
CA PHE A 77 -9.70 -2.05 3.92
C PHE A 77 -10.74 -1.64 2.88
N VAL A 78 -10.29 -0.91 1.87
CA VAL A 78 -11.12 -0.50 0.72
C VAL A 78 -10.34 -0.70 -0.57
N THR A 79 -11.04 -1.15 -1.62
CA THR A 79 -10.49 -1.22 -2.97
C THR A 79 -10.77 0.09 -3.71
N THR A 80 -9.77 0.62 -4.37
CA THR A 80 -9.87 1.78 -5.26
C THR A 80 -8.83 1.66 -6.37
N PRO A 81 -9.04 2.22 -7.57
CA PRO A 81 -8.02 2.22 -8.62
C PRO A 81 -6.70 2.81 -8.13
N PHE A 82 -5.57 2.27 -8.61
CA PHE A 82 -4.22 2.65 -8.15
C PHE A 82 -3.98 4.16 -8.15
N ASP A 83 -4.33 4.86 -9.25
CA ASP A 83 -4.18 6.31 -9.40
C ASP A 83 -5.05 7.14 -8.43
N SER A 84 -6.08 6.51 -7.88
CA SER A 84 -7.01 7.15 -6.94
C SER A 84 -6.63 6.95 -5.47
N ILE A 85 -5.68 6.05 -5.17
CA ILE A 85 -5.28 5.76 -3.78
C ILE A 85 -4.72 7.02 -3.12
N LEU A 86 -3.70 7.63 -3.71
CA LEU A 86 -3.03 8.79 -3.12
C LEU A 86 -3.91 10.04 -3.11
N THR A 87 -4.73 10.24 -4.15
CA THR A 87 -5.75 11.31 -4.16
C THR A 87 -6.75 11.15 -3.02
N GLY A 88 -7.10 9.90 -2.67
CA GLY A 88 -7.95 9.61 -1.52
C GLY A 88 -7.26 9.88 -0.17
N VAL A 89 -5.94 9.69 -0.08
CA VAL A 89 -5.14 10.08 1.09
C VAL A 89 -5.08 11.60 1.23
N ASP A 90 -4.85 12.34 0.14
CA ASP A 90 -4.82 13.82 0.12
C ASP A 90 -6.14 14.43 0.60
N SER A 91 -7.27 13.83 0.22
CA SER A 91 -8.60 14.29 0.62
C SER A 91 -9.02 13.84 2.02
N GLY A 92 -8.17 13.08 2.74
CA GLY A 92 -8.49 12.51 4.06
C GLY A 92 -9.51 11.35 4.02
N ARG A 93 -9.91 10.89 2.83
CA ARG A 93 -10.80 9.73 2.68
C ARG A 93 -10.15 8.44 3.18
N TYR A 94 -8.86 8.29 2.95
CA TYR A 94 -8.04 7.18 3.38
C TYR A 94 -6.92 7.68 4.29
N GLN A 95 -6.60 6.92 5.32
CA GLN A 95 -5.55 7.28 6.27
C GLN A 95 -4.22 6.60 5.96
N ILE A 96 -4.27 5.46 5.28
CA ILE A 96 -3.10 4.67 4.90
C ILE A 96 -3.26 4.20 3.44
N ALA A 97 -2.20 4.34 2.66
CA ALA A 97 -2.06 3.66 1.37
C ALA A 97 -1.14 2.45 1.54
N ALA A 98 -1.62 1.28 1.11
CA ALA A 98 -0.92 -0.01 1.15
C ALA A 98 -1.07 -0.70 -0.20
N ASN A 99 -0.05 -0.67 -1.06
CA ASN A 99 -0.10 -1.18 -2.43
C ASN A 99 1.27 -1.25 -3.09
N ASP A 100 2.22 -1.96 -2.49
CA ASP A 100 3.58 -2.08 -3.05
C ASP A 100 4.18 -0.71 -3.41
N PHE A 101 4.05 0.27 -2.49
CA PHE A 101 4.51 1.62 -2.76
C PHE A 101 6.00 1.77 -2.55
N ASN A 102 6.74 2.02 -3.64
CA ASN A 102 8.14 2.41 -3.58
C ASN A 102 8.31 3.92 -3.35
N TYR A 103 9.51 4.28 -2.88
CA TYR A 103 9.91 5.68 -2.75
C TYR A 103 10.09 6.34 -4.12
N ASN A 104 9.67 7.59 -4.24
CA ASN A 104 10.15 8.55 -5.22
C ASN A 104 10.09 9.97 -4.63
N GLU A 105 10.85 10.90 -5.22
CA GLU A 105 10.98 12.28 -4.72
C GLU A 105 9.66 13.04 -4.74
N GLU A 106 8.81 12.85 -5.75
CA GLU A 106 7.52 13.51 -5.84
C GLU A 106 6.59 13.08 -4.70
N ARG A 107 6.53 11.76 -4.44
CA ARG A 107 5.77 11.23 -3.32
C ARG A 107 6.31 11.69 -1.98
N ALA A 108 7.65 11.76 -1.83
CA ALA A 108 8.30 12.17 -0.58
C ALA A 108 8.02 13.62 -0.19
N GLN A 109 7.73 14.49 -1.16
CA GLN A 109 7.34 15.87 -0.91
C GLN A 109 5.91 15.99 -0.36
N LYS A 110 5.03 15.03 -0.66
CA LYS A 110 3.60 15.10 -0.34
C LYS A 110 3.19 14.16 0.79
N TYR A 111 3.83 13.01 0.95
CA TYR A 111 3.40 11.93 1.85
C TYR A 111 4.46 11.55 2.87
N GLY A 112 3.99 11.08 4.02
CA GLY A 112 4.84 10.40 5.00
C GLY A 112 5.03 8.94 4.61
N PHE A 113 6.28 8.47 4.60
CA PHE A 113 6.62 7.06 4.40
C PHE A 113 6.85 6.37 5.74
N SER A 114 6.38 5.14 5.90
CA SER A 114 6.76 4.29 7.04
C SER A 114 8.25 3.98 7.03
N ASP A 115 8.75 3.29 8.06
CA ASP A 115 9.98 2.51 7.93
C ASP A 115 9.74 1.46 6.83
N PRO A 116 10.80 1.02 6.09
CA PRO A 116 10.62 0.07 5.00
C PRO A 116 10.03 -1.25 5.50
N ILE A 117 9.12 -1.83 4.73
CA ILE A 117 8.37 -3.04 5.08
C ILE A 117 8.85 -4.27 4.33
N SER A 118 9.40 -4.09 3.13
CA SER A 118 10.07 -5.15 2.36
C SER A 118 11.11 -4.56 1.40
N ARG A 119 11.86 -5.43 0.74
CA ARG A 119 12.74 -5.08 -0.37
C ARG A 119 12.63 -6.12 -1.47
N SER A 120 12.35 -5.66 -2.67
CA SER A 120 12.43 -6.46 -3.88
C SER A 120 13.33 -5.81 -4.93
N ASN A 121 13.79 -6.58 -5.92
CA ASN A 121 14.45 -6.03 -7.08
C ASN A 121 13.42 -5.72 -8.16
N TYR A 122 13.76 -4.82 -9.08
CA TYR A 122 13.00 -4.68 -10.32
C TYR A 122 13.34 -5.82 -11.27
N ALA A 123 12.35 -6.25 -12.02
CA ALA A 123 12.50 -7.30 -13.03
C ALA A 123 11.79 -6.93 -14.33
N ILE A 124 12.33 -7.47 -15.42
CA ILE A 124 11.73 -7.39 -16.73
C ILE A 124 11.10 -8.74 -17.04
N THR A 125 9.78 -8.76 -17.18
CA THR A 125 9.03 -9.93 -17.66
C THR A 125 8.88 -9.82 -19.17
N SER A 126 9.22 -10.88 -19.91
CA SER A 126 9.21 -10.90 -21.37
C SER A 126 8.94 -12.32 -21.91
N ALA A 127 8.85 -12.46 -23.23
CA ALA A 127 8.64 -13.76 -23.85
C ALA A 127 9.72 -14.77 -23.44
N GLU A 128 9.35 -16.06 -23.36
CA GLU A 128 10.25 -17.16 -23.01
C GLU A 128 11.52 -17.14 -23.90
N GLY A 129 12.67 -17.32 -23.27
CA GLY A 129 13.96 -17.29 -23.95
C GLY A 129 14.55 -15.90 -24.17
N THR A 130 13.81 -14.82 -23.91
CA THR A 130 14.32 -13.46 -23.97
C THR A 130 15.17 -13.16 -22.74
N LYS A 131 16.26 -12.40 -22.90
CA LYS A 131 17.18 -12.04 -21.82
C LYS A 131 17.35 -10.52 -21.73
N TYR A 132 16.28 -9.82 -21.38
CA TYR A 132 16.38 -8.40 -21.01
C TYR A 132 16.79 -8.29 -19.56
N THR A 133 17.96 -7.71 -19.28
CA THR A 133 18.54 -7.61 -17.93
C THR A 133 18.96 -6.19 -17.56
N SER A 134 18.79 -5.25 -18.49
CA SER A 134 19.07 -3.82 -18.35
C SER A 134 17.99 -2.98 -19.01
N LEU A 135 17.90 -1.71 -18.66
CA LEU A 135 17.00 -0.76 -19.35
C LEU A 135 17.42 -0.54 -20.81
N ASP A 136 18.71 -0.66 -21.12
CA ASP A 136 19.23 -0.53 -22.48
C ASP A 136 18.71 -1.62 -23.43
N ASP A 137 18.46 -2.82 -22.92
CA ASP A 137 17.88 -3.93 -23.70
C ASP A 137 16.44 -3.61 -24.18
N LEU A 138 15.82 -2.59 -23.59
CA LEU A 138 14.42 -2.21 -23.84
C LEU A 138 14.28 -1.13 -24.95
N SER A 139 15.39 -0.62 -25.47
CA SER A 139 15.38 0.34 -26.58
C SER A 139 14.55 -0.17 -27.76
N GLY A 140 13.57 0.63 -28.23
CA GLY A 140 12.65 0.28 -29.30
C GLY A 140 11.60 -0.79 -28.97
N LYS A 141 11.48 -1.21 -27.72
CA LYS A 141 10.49 -2.16 -27.24
C LYS A 141 9.23 -1.48 -26.74
N THR A 142 8.14 -2.23 -26.68
CA THR A 142 6.80 -1.76 -26.27
C THR A 142 6.42 -2.36 -24.93
N THR A 143 5.87 -1.52 -24.05
CA THR A 143 5.38 -1.94 -22.72
C THR A 143 4.05 -1.29 -22.36
N GLU A 144 3.45 -1.78 -21.27
CA GLU A 144 2.31 -1.17 -20.59
C GLU A 144 2.63 -0.86 -19.13
N VAL A 145 2.28 0.35 -18.70
CA VAL A 145 2.48 0.82 -17.33
C VAL A 145 1.20 1.46 -16.77
N LEU A 146 1.07 1.52 -15.46
CA LEU A 146 0.04 2.35 -14.82
C LEU A 146 0.54 3.79 -14.70
N PRO A 147 -0.31 4.78 -15.01
CA PRO A 147 0.02 6.19 -14.77
C PRO A 147 0.42 6.43 -13.32
N GLY A 148 1.47 7.26 -13.11
CA GLY A 148 1.95 7.60 -11.77
C GLY A 148 2.70 6.48 -11.02
N SER A 149 2.95 5.34 -11.68
CA SER A 149 3.80 4.29 -11.11
C SER A 149 5.29 4.65 -11.21
N ASN A 150 6.12 4.14 -10.29
CA ASN A 150 7.57 4.29 -10.37
C ASN A 150 8.13 3.68 -11.66
N TYR A 151 7.51 2.62 -12.16
CA TYR A 151 7.94 1.94 -13.39
C TYR A 151 7.75 2.82 -14.62
N ALA A 152 6.62 3.57 -14.70
CA ALA A 152 6.40 4.57 -15.73
C ALA A 152 7.49 5.63 -15.68
N GLN A 153 7.74 6.21 -14.51
CA GLN A 153 8.74 7.25 -14.31
C GLN A 153 10.16 6.78 -14.68
N LEU A 154 10.53 5.55 -14.32
CA LEU A 154 11.84 4.99 -14.68
C LEU A 154 12.03 4.91 -16.21
N LEU A 155 11.03 4.43 -16.93
CA LEU A 155 11.10 4.28 -18.38
C LEU A 155 11.06 5.63 -19.11
N GLU A 156 10.24 6.58 -18.61
CA GLU A 156 10.20 7.96 -19.12
C GLU A 156 11.55 8.65 -18.92
N ASN A 157 12.16 8.52 -17.74
CA ASN A 157 13.47 9.07 -17.43
C ASN A 157 14.56 8.45 -18.31
N TRP A 158 14.49 7.14 -18.56
CA TRP A 158 15.42 6.48 -19.48
C TRP A 158 15.29 7.02 -20.89
N ASN A 159 14.07 7.15 -21.43
CA ASN A 159 13.82 7.74 -22.76
C ASN A 159 14.37 9.17 -22.85
N HIS A 160 14.17 9.97 -21.82
CA HIS A 160 14.67 11.35 -21.78
C HIS A 160 16.21 11.40 -21.74
N ALA A 161 16.83 10.54 -20.94
CA ALA A 161 18.28 10.50 -20.78
C ALA A 161 19.01 9.89 -21.99
N ASN A 162 18.31 9.10 -22.82
CA ASN A 162 18.87 8.40 -23.99
C ASN A 162 18.17 8.83 -25.29
N ALA A 163 18.06 10.13 -25.51
CA ALA A 163 17.37 10.68 -26.69
C ALA A 163 18.02 10.33 -28.03
N ASP A 164 19.26 9.84 -28.04
CA ASP A 164 20.01 9.31 -29.19
C ASP A 164 19.67 7.87 -29.56
N LYS A 165 18.97 7.14 -28.64
CA LYS A 165 18.51 5.76 -28.87
C LYS A 165 17.07 5.73 -29.36
N THR A 166 16.65 4.58 -29.88
CA THR A 166 15.22 4.36 -30.18
C THR A 166 14.43 4.34 -28.89
N PRO A 167 13.42 5.20 -28.71
CA PRO A 167 12.69 5.28 -27.46
C PRO A 167 11.91 4.00 -27.18
N ILE A 168 11.73 3.69 -25.90
CA ILE A 168 10.78 2.68 -25.42
C ILE A 168 9.36 3.23 -25.67
N THR A 169 8.51 2.44 -26.31
CA THR A 169 7.09 2.79 -26.49
C THR A 169 6.33 2.45 -25.20
N ILE A 170 5.88 3.49 -24.49
CA ILE A 170 5.20 3.37 -23.21
C ILE A 170 3.71 3.56 -23.43
N ASN A 171 2.93 2.49 -23.29
CA ASN A 171 1.48 2.53 -23.31
C ASN A 171 0.94 2.66 -21.87
N TYR A 172 0.04 3.61 -21.65
CA TYR A 172 -0.59 3.78 -20.35
C TYR A 172 -1.88 2.97 -20.29
N ALA A 173 -1.85 1.92 -19.47
CA ALA A 173 -3.01 1.09 -19.21
C ALA A 173 -4.03 1.85 -18.32
N SER A 174 -5.29 1.43 -18.40
CA SER A 174 -6.29 1.88 -17.43
C SER A 174 -5.86 1.48 -16.02
N SER A 175 -6.11 2.33 -15.04
CA SER A 175 -5.84 2.06 -13.61
C SER A 175 -6.61 0.85 -13.05
N SER A 176 -7.60 0.36 -13.77
CA SER A 176 -8.31 -0.89 -13.49
C SER A 176 -7.71 -2.12 -14.20
N THR A 177 -6.67 -1.94 -15.02
CA THR A 177 -6.00 -3.04 -15.71
C THR A 177 -4.89 -3.60 -14.82
N GLY A 178 -5.17 -4.69 -14.13
CA GLY A 178 -4.25 -5.32 -13.20
C GLY A 178 -2.98 -5.86 -13.84
N LEU A 179 -2.00 -6.18 -13.00
CA LEU A 179 -0.71 -6.71 -13.43
C LEU A 179 -0.88 -8.02 -14.21
N SER A 180 -1.76 -8.92 -13.77
CA SER A 180 -2.03 -10.19 -14.45
C SER A 180 -2.46 -10.00 -15.91
N THR A 181 -3.37 -9.05 -16.16
CA THR A 181 -3.84 -8.73 -17.53
C THR A 181 -2.69 -8.18 -18.39
N ARG A 182 -1.88 -7.28 -17.84
CA ARG A 182 -0.73 -6.71 -18.58
C ARG A 182 0.32 -7.76 -18.91
N VAL A 183 0.60 -8.69 -17.98
CA VAL A 183 1.49 -9.83 -18.22
C VAL A 183 0.92 -10.77 -19.29
N GLN A 184 -0.40 -10.98 -19.33
CA GLN A 184 -1.05 -11.73 -20.40
C GLN A 184 -0.82 -11.10 -21.78
N HIS A 185 -0.76 -9.76 -21.88
CA HIS A 185 -0.48 -9.08 -23.15
C HIS A 185 0.92 -9.42 -23.71
N ILE A 186 1.90 -9.76 -22.87
CA ILE A 186 3.19 -10.32 -23.35
C ILE A 186 2.96 -11.68 -23.99
N GLN A 187 2.20 -12.56 -23.33
CA GLN A 187 1.90 -13.91 -23.84
C GLN A 187 1.16 -13.86 -25.20
N GLU A 188 0.35 -12.80 -25.39
CA GLU A 188 -0.40 -12.56 -26.63
C GLU A 188 0.40 -11.78 -27.70
N GLY A 189 1.62 -11.38 -27.40
CA GLY A 189 2.49 -10.63 -28.30
C GLY A 189 2.02 -9.18 -28.57
N LYS A 190 1.17 -8.61 -27.71
CA LYS A 190 0.70 -7.22 -27.82
C LYS A 190 1.74 -6.21 -27.35
N ILE A 191 2.57 -6.62 -26.39
CA ILE A 191 3.71 -5.85 -25.86
C ILE A 191 4.92 -6.78 -25.72
N ASP A 192 6.11 -6.18 -25.67
CA ASP A 192 7.36 -6.94 -25.59
C ASP A 192 7.73 -7.30 -24.16
N PHE A 193 7.41 -6.43 -23.19
CA PHE A 193 7.81 -6.60 -21.79
C PHE A 193 6.92 -5.85 -20.81
N ILE A 194 7.06 -6.24 -19.53
CA ILE A 194 6.62 -5.48 -18.37
C ILE A 194 7.82 -5.27 -17.44
N LEU A 195 8.09 -4.01 -17.06
CA LEU A 195 8.99 -3.68 -15.96
C LEU A 195 8.17 -3.59 -14.69
N TYR A 196 8.49 -4.41 -13.69
CA TYR A 196 7.75 -4.44 -12.44
C TYR A 196 8.63 -4.99 -11.29
N ASP A 197 8.03 -5.07 -10.11
CA ASP A 197 8.61 -5.77 -8.97
C ASP A 197 8.88 -7.25 -9.28
N ALA A 198 10.05 -7.75 -8.86
CA ALA A 198 10.44 -9.13 -9.16
C ALA A 198 9.57 -10.16 -8.44
N ILE A 199 9.16 -9.88 -7.19
CA ILE A 199 8.32 -10.78 -6.40
C ILE A 199 6.95 -10.94 -7.06
N SER A 200 6.30 -9.82 -7.41
CA SER A 200 5.01 -9.84 -8.12
C SER A 200 5.11 -10.50 -9.48
N SER A 201 6.17 -10.19 -10.25
CA SER A 201 6.40 -10.77 -11.58
C SER A 201 6.57 -12.29 -11.51
N GLU A 202 7.43 -12.77 -10.60
CA GLU A 202 7.66 -14.22 -10.38
C GLU A 202 6.38 -14.92 -9.88
N TYR A 203 5.63 -14.25 -8.98
CA TYR A 203 4.38 -14.78 -8.46
C TYR A 203 3.33 -14.95 -9.57
N ILE A 204 3.05 -13.90 -10.35
CA ILE A 204 2.03 -13.93 -11.41
C ILE A 204 2.38 -14.95 -12.51
N VAL A 205 3.64 -14.97 -12.96
CA VAL A 205 4.07 -15.91 -14.00
C VAL A 205 3.90 -17.35 -13.53
N LYS A 206 4.25 -17.65 -12.27
CA LYS A 206 4.10 -18.98 -11.67
C LYS A 206 2.63 -19.34 -11.41
N ASP A 207 1.87 -18.44 -10.80
CA ASP A 207 0.47 -18.68 -10.39
C ASP A 207 -0.43 -18.91 -11.61
N GLN A 208 -0.24 -18.12 -12.67
CA GLN A 208 -1.01 -18.23 -13.91
C GLN A 208 -0.44 -19.27 -14.89
N GLY A 209 0.72 -19.87 -14.60
CA GLY A 209 1.35 -20.86 -15.44
C GLY A 209 1.85 -20.32 -16.79
N TYR A 210 2.17 -19.03 -16.87
CA TYR A 210 2.68 -18.42 -18.09
C TYR A 210 4.07 -18.94 -18.44
N LYS A 211 4.34 -19.11 -19.75
CA LYS A 211 5.68 -19.42 -20.28
C LYS A 211 6.39 -18.11 -20.63
N LEU A 212 6.84 -17.41 -19.62
CA LEU A 212 7.51 -16.11 -19.71
C LEU A 212 8.82 -16.13 -18.92
N ALA A 213 9.78 -15.31 -19.34
CA ALA A 213 11.02 -15.07 -18.62
C ALA A 213 10.84 -13.89 -17.67
N VAL A 214 11.31 -14.05 -16.42
CA VAL A 214 11.43 -12.96 -15.45
C VAL A 214 12.91 -12.77 -15.15
N ASN A 215 13.47 -11.63 -15.57
CA ASN A 215 14.89 -11.33 -15.41
C ASN A 215 15.06 -10.13 -14.49
N LYS A 216 15.74 -10.30 -13.36
CA LYS A 216 16.07 -9.20 -12.45
C LYS A 216 17.02 -8.23 -13.14
N ILE A 217 16.77 -6.94 -12.99
CA ILE A 217 17.62 -5.89 -13.50
C ILE A 217 18.94 -5.92 -12.73
N LYS A 218 20.05 -5.78 -13.47
CA LYS A 218 21.41 -5.71 -12.91
C LYS A 218 21.89 -4.29 -12.70
N ASP A 219 21.22 -3.34 -13.35
CA ASP A 219 21.59 -1.93 -13.29
C ASP A 219 21.33 -1.39 -11.88
N ASP A 220 22.28 -0.58 -11.40
CA ASP A 220 22.01 0.34 -10.31
C ASP A 220 21.18 1.49 -10.92
N ILE A 221 19.87 1.48 -10.69
CA ILE A 221 18.98 2.53 -11.18
C ILE A 221 19.01 3.80 -10.31
N GLY A 222 20.01 3.87 -9.43
CA GLY A 222 20.54 5.13 -8.91
C GLY A 222 19.94 5.64 -7.62
N MET A 223 19.07 4.88 -6.95
CA MET A 223 18.44 5.31 -5.69
C MET A 223 18.75 4.38 -4.52
N LYS A 224 19.21 4.93 -3.39
CA LYS A 224 19.45 4.16 -2.15
C LYS A 224 18.21 3.40 -1.63
N THR A 225 17.04 3.77 -2.12
CA THR A 225 15.73 3.23 -1.74
C THR A 225 15.14 2.31 -2.81
N ASP A 226 15.91 1.97 -3.84
CA ASP A 226 15.44 1.10 -4.91
C ASP A 226 14.98 -0.26 -4.36
N GLY A 227 13.78 -0.64 -4.77
CA GLY A 227 13.13 -1.87 -4.34
C GLY A 227 12.65 -1.88 -2.89
N LEU A 228 12.82 -0.81 -2.12
CA LEU A 228 12.21 -0.67 -0.80
C LEU A 228 10.75 -0.28 -0.91
N GLU A 229 9.93 -0.92 -0.10
CA GLU A 229 8.49 -0.71 -0.04
C GLU A 229 8.05 -0.10 1.26
N TYR A 230 6.93 0.61 1.22
CA TYR A 230 6.45 1.43 2.32
C TYR A 230 4.93 1.51 2.38
N LEU A 231 4.40 1.73 3.57
CA LEU A 231 3.06 2.29 3.76
C LEU A 231 3.14 3.82 3.70
N LEU A 232 2.17 4.46 3.02
CA LEU A 232 2.13 5.91 2.89
C LEU A 232 1.00 6.52 3.71
N PHE A 233 1.24 7.72 4.21
CA PHE A 233 0.34 8.51 5.07
C PHE A 233 0.26 9.95 4.57
N SER A 234 -0.83 10.65 4.90
CA SER A 234 -0.87 12.11 4.74
C SER A 234 0.22 12.79 5.59
N ASN A 235 0.64 14.01 5.20
CA ASN A 235 1.61 14.80 5.97
C ASN A 235 0.97 15.68 7.06
N ASP A 236 -0.34 15.52 7.29
CA ASP A 236 -1.05 16.22 8.36
C ASP A 236 -0.74 15.64 9.76
N LYS A 237 -1.39 16.17 10.79
CA LYS A 237 -1.18 15.72 12.17
C LYS A 237 -1.56 14.26 12.36
N GLN A 238 -2.69 13.83 11.79
CA GLN A 238 -3.18 12.45 11.92
C GLN A 238 -2.24 11.46 11.22
N GLY A 239 -1.80 11.76 9.98
CA GLY A 239 -0.87 10.92 9.24
C GLY A 239 0.48 10.77 9.95
N LYS A 240 0.99 11.86 10.57
CA LYS A 240 2.23 11.81 11.38
C LYS A 240 2.08 10.94 12.64
N GLU A 241 0.93 11.01 13.30
CA GLU A 241 0.64 10.15 14.47
C GLU A 241 0.54 8.68 14.07
N LEU A 242 -0.18 8.38 12.98
CA LEU A 242 -0.31 7.02 12.44
C LEU A 242 1.04 6.46 11.99
N LYS A 243 1.84 7.24 11.26
CA LYS A 243 3.20 6.86 10.87
C LYS A 243 4.06 6.50 12.09
N THR A 244 4.03 7.33 13.13
CA THR A 244 4.79 7.09 14.35
C THR A 244 4.36 5.79 15.04
N PHE A 245 3.06 5.55 15.15
CA PHE A 245 2.50 4.31 15.68
C PHE A 245 2.92 3.12 14.83
N THR A 246 2.75 3.20 13.52
CA THR A 246 3.10 2.15 12.54
C THR A 246 4.59 1.79 12.63
N ASN A 247 5.49 2.77 12.62
CA ASN A 247 6.92 2.52 12.68
C ASN A 247 7.36 1.84 14.00
N LYS A 248 6.72 2.20 15.11
CA LYS A 248 6.94 1.50 16.37
C LYS A 248 6.55 0.03 16.24
N ARG A 249 5.38 -0.26 15.68
CA ARG A 249 4.88 -1.63 15.50
C ARG A 249 5.71 -2.42 14.49
N ILE A 250 6.15 -1.82 13.40
CA ILE A 250 7.05 -2.47 12.42
C ILE A 250 8.32 -2.96 13.12
N LYS A 251 8.95 -2.13 13.97
CA LYS A 251 10.14 -2.50 14.73
C LYS A 251 9.89 -3.68 15.68
N GLU A 252 8.74 -3.69 16.35
CA GLU A 252 8.35 -4.78 17.24
C GLU A 252 8.12 -6.07 16.45
N LEU A 253 7.35 -6.02 15.34
CA LEU A 253 7.07 -7.17 14.47
C LEU A 253 8.31 -7.68 13.73
N LYS A 254 9.29 -6.81 13.46
CA LYS A 254 10.60 -7.24 12.95
C LYS A 254 11.36 -8.00 14.02
N LYS A 255 11.41 -7.49 15.25
CA LYS A 255 12.13 -8.08 16.36
C LYS A 255 11.56 -9.45 16.79
N ASP A 256 10.25 -9.63 16.76
CA ASP A 256 9.58 -10.88 17.13
C ASP A 256 9.51 -11.91 15.99
N GLY A 257 10.01 -11.55 14.80
CA GLY A 257 10.06 -12.42 13.62
C GLY A 257 8.78 -12.48 12.80
N THR A 258 7.74 -11.71 13.15
CA THR A 258 6.46 -11.68 12.43
C THR A 258 6.64 -11.20 10.99
N LEU A 259 7.45 -10.14 10.75
CA LEU A 259 7.75 -9.66 9.40
C LEU A 259 8.40 -10.76 8.55
N ALA A 260 9.42 -11.44 9.08
CA ALA A 260 10.13 -12.50 8.34
C ALA A 260 9.19 -13.69 8.04
N LYS A 261 8.26 -13.99 8.95
CA LYS A 261 7.24 -15.02 8.73
C LYS A 261 6.30 -14.64 7.58
N LEU A 262 5.76 -13.43 7.58
CA LEU A 262 4.89 -12.94 6.50
C LEU A 262 5.63 -12.89 5.16
N SER A 263 6.90 -12.42 5.16
CA SER A 263 7.73 -12.41 3.96
C SER A 263 7.90 -13.81 3.37
N LYS A 264 8.20 -14.81 4.19
CA LYS A 264 8.33 -16.21 3.75
C LYS A 264 7.01 -16.78 3.25
N GLU A 265 5.90 -16.43 3.89
CA GLU A 265 4.56 -16.90 3.52
C GLU A 265 4.14 -16.39 2.15
N TYR A 266 4.32 -15.08 1.88
CA TYR A 266 3.84 -14.45 0.66
C TYR A 266 4.87 -14.43 -0.47
N PHE A 267 6.15 -14.30 -0.15
CA PHE A 267 7.23 -14.13 -1.14
C PHE A 267 8.10 -15.39 -1.32
N GLY A 268 7.90 -16.42 -0.47
CA GLY A 268 8.72 -17.62 -0.51
C GLY A 268 10.14 -17.45 0.05
N GLY A 269 10.51 -16.27 0.53
CA GLY A 269 11.83 -15.93 1.04
C GLY A 269 11.81 -14.82 2.10
N ASP A 270 13.00 -14.53 2.65
CA ASP A 270 13.18 -13.45 3.61
C ASP A 270 13.64 -12.17 2.88
N TYR A 271 12.75 -11.22 2.72
CA TYR A 271 12.97 -9.93 2.06
C TYR A 271 12.91 -8.74 3.04
N VAL A 272 13.02 -9.03 4.36
CA VAL A 272 12.82 -8.03 5.41
C VAL A 272 13.91 -7.97 6.46
N SER A 273 14.67 -9.06 6.69
CA SER A 273 15.65 -9.12 7.78
C SER A 273 16.80 -8.13 7.61
N ASP A 274 17.21 -7.85 6.38
CA ASP A 274 18.30 -6.92 6.05
C ASP A 274 17.87 -5.45 5.92
N LEU A 275 16.59 -5.15 6.13
CA LEU A 275 16.09 -3.77 6.15
C LEU A 275 16.68 -3.01 7.33
N LYS A 276 17.24 -1.82 7.08
CA LYS A 276 17.81 -0.94 8.10
C LYS A 276 16.82 0.11 8.56
#